data_de8999a826cccc57a2448cd5620e5f41
#
_entry.id   de8999a826cccc57a2448cd5620e5f41
#
_cell.length_a   1.000
_cell.length_b   1.000
_cell.length_c   1.000
_cell.angle_alpha   90.00
_cell.angle_beta   90.00
_cell.angle_gamma   90.00
#
_symmetry.space_group_name_H-M   'P 1'
#
loop_
_entity.id
_entity.type
_entity.pdbx_description
1 polymer ?
#
loop_
_entity_poly.entity_id
_entity_poly.type
_entity_poly.pdbx_seq_one_letter_code
_entity_poly.pdbx_strand_id
1 'polypeptide(L)'
;VPSALDRLKKAANLKPVKKTVTLSDGTEFEFWRTPLTMAERERAQKGASDDANLFALQLLILKAQDADGARLFSGGQIAELKHEVRDADLQQLMLAVLSEDDEEPVDPKGSSRS
;
A
#
# COMPACT_ATOMS: atom_id res chain seq x y z
N VAL A 1 12.57 28.35 -14.58
CA VAL A 1 11.49 28.14 -13.63
C VAL A 1 10.86 26.79 -13.86
N PRO A 2 10.79 25.93 -12.82
CA PRO A 2 10.17 24.63 -13.00
C PRO A 2 8.69 24.76 -13.37
N SER A 3 8.23 23.88 -14.23
CA SER A 3 6.82 23.84 -14.58
C SER A 3 6.01 23.28 -13.41
N ALA A 4 4.69 23.44 -13.48
CA ALA A 4 3.82 22.86 -12.46
C ALA A 4 4.00 21.34 -12.41
N LEU A 5 4.14 20.72 -13.57
CA LEU A 5 4.36 19.27 -13.62
C LEU A 5 5.66 18.88 -12.92
N ASP A 6 6.72 19.62 -13.14
CA ASP A 6 7.99 19.33 -12.48
C ASP A 6 7.89 19.43 -10.97
N ARG A 7 7.12 20.39 -10.49
CA ARG A 7 6.92 20.54 -9.05
C ARG A 7 6.13 19.37 -8.46
N LEU A 8 5.14 18.88 -9.20
CA LEU A 8 4.36 17.72 -8.76
C LEU A 8 5.21 16.45 -8.74
N LYS A 9 6.07 16.28 -9.75
CA LYS A 9 6.96 15.12 -9.78
C LYS A 9 7.92 15.12 -8.59
N LYS A 10 8.44 16.29 -8.26
CA LYS A 10 9.35 16.41 -7.13
C LYS A 10 8.64 16.12 -5.83
N ALA A 11 7.42 16.63 -5.67
CA ALA A 11 6.63 16.41 -4.45
C ALA A 11 6.19 14.97 -4.32
N ALA A 12 6.08 14.25 -5.43
CA ALA A 12 5.62 12.86 -5.40
C ALA A 12 6.52 11.97 -4.56
N ASN A 13 7.84 12.20 -4.65
CA ASN A 13 8.80 11.46 -3.82
C ASN A 13 8.47 9.98 -3.79
N LEU A 14 8.59 9.31 -4.94
CA LEU A 14 8.16 7.92 -5.11
C LEU A 14 9.15 6.90 -4.53
N LYS A 15 9.73 7.21 -3.40
CA LYS A 15 10.65 6.30 -2.73
C LYS A 15 9.88 5.26 -1.92
N PRO A 16 10.39 4.03 -1.83
CA PRO A 16 9.73 3.00 -1.04
C PRO A 16 9.69 3.37 0.44
N VAL A 17 8.56 3.07 1.07
CA VAL A 17 8.36 3.29 2.50
C VAL A 17 8.10 1.94 3.14
N LYS A 18 8.78 1.68 4.26
CA LYS A 18 8.62 0.44 4.98
C LYS A 18 7.32 0.43 5.77
N LYS A 19 6.60 -0.66 5.69
CA LYS A 19 5.38 -0.88 6.46
C LYS A 19 5.53 -2.13 7.29
N THR A 20 5.01 -2.09 8.51
CA THR A 20 5.05 -3.24 9.42
C THR A 20 3.65 -3.52 9.91
N VAL A 21 3.23 -4.78 9.84
CA VAL A 21 1.92 -5.22 10.27
C VAL A 21 2.09 -6.36 11.24
N THR A 22 1.37 -6.32 12.37
CA THR A 22 1.38 -7.43 13.31
C THR A 22 0.30 -8.43 12.92
N LEU A 23 0.71 -9.66 12.67
CA LEU A 23 -0.21 -10.71 12.25
C LEU A 23 -0.91 -11.34 13.45
N SER A 24 -1.92 -12.15 13.17
CA SER A 24 -2.74 -12.78 14.21
C SER A 24 -1.95 -13.65 15.17
N ASP A 25 -0.85 -14.22 14.70
CA ASP A 25 -0.01 -15.08 15.56
C ASP A 25 1.04 -14.30 16.35
N GLY A 26 1.00 -12.99 16.26
CA GLY A 26 1.93 -12.14 17.01
C GLY A 26 3.22 -11.82 16.27
N THR A 27 3.45 -12.42 15.11
CA THR A 27 4.66 -12.10 14.34
C THR A 27 4.46 -10.82 13.55
N GLU A 28 5.56 -10.19 13.20
CA GLU A 28 5.51 -8.97 12.39
C GLU A 28 5.83 -9.29 10.95
N PHE A 29 5.04 -8.71 10.06
CA PHE A 29 5.23 -8.84 8.62
C PHE A 29 5.67 -7.49 8.07
N GLU A 30 6.85 -7.44 7.49
CA GLU A 30 7.40 -6.21 6.93
C GLU A 30 7.37 -6.23 5.42
N PHE A 31 7.04 -5.09 4.84
CA PHE A 31 7.12 -4.95 3.40
C PHE A 31 7.34 -3.48 3.07
N TRP A 32 7.65 -3.20 1.82
CA TRP A 32 7.83 -1.84 1.35
C TRP A 32 6.80 -1.53 0.28
N ARG A 33 6.46 -0.27 0.15
CA ARG A 33 5.62 0.19 -0.94
C ARG A 33 5.99 1.60 -1.34
N THR A 34 5.79 1.92 -2.62
CA THR A 34 5.95 3.29 -3.10
C THR A 34 4.60 3.98 -3.07
N PRO A 35 4.58 5.32 -3.00
CA PRO A 35 3.31 6.04 -3.04
C PRO A 35 2.49 5.70 -4.27
N LEU A 36 1.19 5.75 -4.13
CA LEU A 36 0.26 5.35 -5.19
C LEU A 36 0.17 6.41 -6.28
N THR A 37 0.29 5.99 -7.53
CA THR A 37 0.04 6.88 -8.66
C THR A 37 -1.36 6.62 -9.22
N MET A 38 -1.86 7.58 -10.01
CA MET A 38 -3.17 7.42 -10.65
C MET A 38 -3.20 6.19 -11.57
N ALA A 39 -2.12 5.97 -12.30
CA ALA A 39 -2.05 4.82 -13.21
C ALA A 39 -2.17 3.51 -12.46
N GLU A 40 -1.53 3.42 -11.31
CA GLU A 40 -1.60 2.21 -10.49
C GLU A 40 -2.99 2.00 -9.93
N ARG A 41 -3.64 3.09 -9.50
CA ARG A 41 -5.00 3.00 -9.00
C ARG A 41 -5.96 2.54 -10.09
N GLU A 42 -5.83 3.10 -11.29
CA GLU A 42 -6.67 2.68 -12.41
C GLU A 42 -6.46 1.22 -12.75
N ARG A 43 -5.22 0.77 -12.68
CA ARG A 43 -4.91 -0.62 -12.95
C ARG A 43 -5.58 -1.56 -11.95
N ALA A 44 -5.52 -1.19 -10.67
CA ALA A 44 -6.16 -1.99 -9.64
C ALA A 44 -7.68 -1.99 -9.78
N GLN A 45 -8.26 -0.84 -10.12
CA GLN A 45 -9.70 -0.75 -10.34
C GLN A 45 -10.16 -1.59 -11.52
N LYS A 46 -9.35 -1.61 -12.57
CA LYS A 46 -9.68 -2.39 -13.75
C LYS A 46 -9.76 -3.88 -13.42
N GLY A 47 -8.86 -4.35 -12.58
CA GLY A 47 -8.86 -5.75 -12.17
C GLY A 47 -9.94 -6.09 -11.14
N ALA A 48 -10.50 -5.07 -10.50
CA ALA A 48 -11.44 -5.26 -9.40
C ALA A 48 -12.90 -5.04 -9.79
N SER A 49 -13.15 -4.45 -10.97
CA SER A 49 -14.49 -4.03 -11.36
C SER A 49 -15.06 -3.09 -10.29
N ASP A 50 -16.20 -3.41 -9.70
CA ASP A 50 -16.80 -2.55 -8.68
C ASP A 50 -16.62 -3.09 -7.26
N ASP A 51 -15.78 -4.08 -7.08
CA ASP A 51 -15.59 -4.72 -5.78
C ASP A 51 -14.48 -4.02 -5.00
N ALA A 52 -14.86 -3.33 -3.92
CA ALA A 52 -13.89 -2.57 -3.11
C ALA A 52 -12.85 -3.46 -2.45
N ASN A 53 -13.25 -4.66 -2.02
CA ASN A 53 -12.31 -5.59 -1.40
C ASN A 53 -11.31 -6.11 -2.42
N LEU A 54 -11.80 -6.41 -3.61
CA LEU A 54 -10.92 -6.88 -4.67
C LEU A 54 -9.98 -5.77 -5.12
N PHE A 55 -10.47 -4.53 -5.13
CA PHE A 55 -9.63 -3.37 -5.43
C PHE A 55 -8.46 -3.29 -4.45
N ALA A 56 -8.74 -3.37 -3.15
CA ALA A 56 -7.69 -3.30 -2.13
C ALA A 56 -6.71 -4.47 -2.27
N LEU A 57 -7.22 -5.65 -2.60
CA LEU A 57 -6.36 -6.81 -2.80
C LEU A 57 -5.47 -6.63 -4.03
N GLN A 58 -6.01 -6.08 -5.11
CA GLN A 58 -5.22 -5.80 -6.30
C GLN A 58 -4.12 -4.79 -5.99
N LEU A 59 -4.42 -3.78 -5.17
CA LEU A 59 -3.40 -2.82 -4.75
C LEU A 59 -2.30 -3.49 -3.92
N LEU A 60 -2.69 -4.39 -3.03
CA LEU A 60 -1.70 -5.12 -2.23
C LEU A 60 -0.74 -5.88 -3.14
N ILE A 61 -1.28 -6.60 -4.11
CA ILE A 61 -0.47 -7.37 -5.05
C ILE A 61 0.43 -6.47 -5.88
N LEU A 62 -0.09 -5.33 -6.30
CA LEU A 62 0.64 -4.42 -7.16
C LEU A 62 1.74 -3.68 -6.41
N LYS A 63 1.50 -3.32 -5.15
CA LYS A 63 2.38 -2.40 -4.43
C LYS A 63 3.30 -3.03 -3.42
N ALA A 64 2.92 -4.16 -2.81
CA ALA A 64 3.76 -4.76 -1.77
C ALA A 64 5.02 -5.35 -2.39
N GLN A 65 6.16 -4.93 -1.86
CA GLN A 65 7.46 -5.37 -2.39
C GLN A 65 8.44 -5.56 -1.25
N ASP A 66 9.55 -6.24 -1.54
CA ASP A 66 10.60 -6.39 -0.54
C ASP A 66 11.54 -5.19 -0.60
N ALA A 67 12.60 -5.23 0.20
CA ALA A 67 13.54 -4.12 0.29
C ALA A 67 14.24 -3.84 -1.05
N ASP A 68 14.31 -4.83 -1.91
CA ASP A 68 14.96 -4.69 -3.21
C ASP A 68 14.01 -4.30 -4.33
N GLY A 69 12.73 -4.15 -4.03
CA GLY A 69 11.75 -3.75 -5.01
C GLY A 69 11.05 -4.90 -5.71
N ALA A 70 11.33 -6.14 -5.33
CA ALA A 70 10.67 -7.29 -5.92
C ALA A 70 9.28 -7.49 -5.31
N ARG A 71 8.30 -7.80 -6.14
CA ARG A 71 6.95 -8.03 -5.65
C ARG A 71 6.87 -9.23 -4.73
N LEU A 72 6.13 -9.08 -3.64
CA LEU A 72 5.94 -10.17 -2.69
C LEU A 72 4.82 -11.11 -3.12
N PHE A 73 3.81 -10.60 -3.83
CA PHE A 73 2.66 -11.39 -4.23
C PHE A 73 2.44 -11.26 -5.72
N SER A 74 1.77 -12.25 -6.31
CA SER A 74 1.42 -12.21 -7.72
C SER A 74 -0.08 -12.42 -7.89
N GLY A 75 -0.58 -12.07 -9.08
CA GLY A 75 -1.99 -12.26 -9.38
C GLY A 75 -2.42 -13.71 -9.30
N GLY A 76 -1.49 -14.63 -9.52
CA GLY A 76 -1.80 -16.05 -9.42
C GLY A 76 -2.02 -16.53 -7.99
N GLN A 77 -1.73 -15.69 -7.00
CA GLN A 77 -1.89 -16.05 -5.58
C GLN A 77 -3.18 -15.50 -4.97
N ILE A 78 -4.02 -14.86 -5.76
CA ILE A 78 -5.26 -14.26 -5.24
C ILE A 78 -6.11 -15.28 -4.51
N ALA A 79 -6.29 -16.46 -5.10
CA ALA A 79 -7.14 -17.50 -4.49
C ALA A 79 -6.57 -17.94 -3.14
N GLU A 80 -5.27 -18.10 -3.06
CA GLU A 80 -4.63 -18.49 -1.79
C GLU A 80 -4.76 -17.39 -0.75
N LEU A 81 -4.59 -16.15 -1.15
CA LEU A 81 -4.74 -15.02 -0.23
C LEU A 81 -6.16 -14.95 0.32
N LYS A 82 -7.15 -15.22 -0.51
CA LYS A 82 -8.55 -15.16 -0.10
C LYS A 82 -8.98 -16.33 0.77
N HIS A 83 -8.39 -17.50 0.55
CA HIS A 83 -8.88 -18.72 1.20
C HIS A 83 -7.97 -19.26 2.29
N GLU A 84 -6.70 -18.90 2.30
CA GLU A 84 -5.73 -19.49 3.22
C GLU A 84 -5.07 -18.50 4.15
N VAL A 85 -5.47 -17.24 4.10
CA VAL A 85 -4.97 -16.20 5.00
C VAL A 85 -6.14 -15.69 5.81
N ARG A 86 -5.92 -15.43 7.10
CA ARG A 86 -6.98 -14.89 7.93
C ARG A 86 -7.44 -13.55 7.41
N ASP A 87 -8.75 -13.34 7.41
CA ASP A 87 -9.29 -12.07 6.95
C ASP A 87 -8.72 -10.90 7.73
N ALA A 88 -8.57 -11.04 9.05
CA ALA A 88 -8.03 -9.96 9.87
C ALA A 88 -6.63 -9.57 9.42
N ASP A 89 -5.79 -10.55 9.09
CA ASP A 89 -4.44 -10.28 8.64
C ASP A 89 -4.44 -9.64 7.25
N LEU A 90 -5.27 -10.14 6.37
CA LEU A 90 -5.37 -9.58 5.03
C LEU A 90 -5.86 -8.14 5.06
N GLN A 91 -6.83 -7.84 5.94
CA GLN A 91 -7.32 -6.47 6.10
C GLN A 91 -6.21 -5.55 6.57
N GLN A 92 -5.38 -6.00 7.52
CA GLN A 92 -4.27 -5.20 8.01
C GLN A 92 -3.28 -4.89 6.90
N LEU A 93 -2.98 -5.88 6.07
CA LEU A 93 -2.06 -5.68 4.95
C LEU A 93 -2.63 -4.69 3.94
N MET A 94 -3.91 -4.83 3.62
CA MET A 94 -4.56 -3.94 2.66
C MET A 94 -4.61 -2.51 3.18
N LEU A 95 -4.91 -2.33 4.48
CA LEU A 95 -4.90 -1.00 5.07
C LEU A 95 -3.51 -0.38 5.04
N ALA A 96 -2.48 -1.17 5.32
CA ALA A 96 -1.12 -0.67 5.30
C ALA A 96 -0.71 -0.21 3.90
N VAL A 97 -1.17 -0.92 2.88
CA VAL A 97 -0.87 -0.54 1.49
C VAL A 97 -1.58 0.75 1.11
N LEU A 98 -2.81 0.93 1.58
CA LEU A 98 -3.59 2.11 1.24
C LEU A 98 -3.18 3.35 2.03
N SER A 99 -2.53 3.19 3.16
CA SER A 99 -2.15 4.31 4.01
C SER A 99 -0.99 5.08 3.40
N GLU A 100 -1.15 6.39 3.29
CA GLU A 100 -0.11 7.25 2.72
C GLU A 100 0.57 8.13 3.74
N ASP A 101 0.10 8.07 4.96
CA ASP A 101 0.56 8.98 5.99
C ASP A 101 1.54 8.34 6.94
N ASP A 102 2.10 7.29 6.50
CA ASP A 102 2.92 6.45 7.29
C ASP A 102 3.96 7.13 8.06
N GLU A 103 4.42 8.17 7.59
CA GLU A 103 5.47 8.74 8.26
C GLU A 103 5.07 9.76 9.16
N GLU A 104 4.68 9.90 9.54
CA GLU A 104 4.84 10.93 10.19
C GLU A 104 4.36 11.18 11.17
N PRO A 105 4.62 11.37 11.59
CA PRO A 105 4.28 11.67 12.52
C PRO A 105 4.07 12.85 12.98
N VAL A 106 3.85 13.21 13.18
CA VAL A 106 3.88 14.07 13.44
C VAL A 106 3.35 14.86 13.86
N ASP A 107 3.01 15.27 14.44
CA ASP A 107 2.62 15.97 14.76
C ASP A 107 2.27 16.55 15.34
N PRO A 108 2.19 16.84 15.67
CA PRO A 108 1.81 17.33 16.12
C PRO A 108 1.40 18.08 16.64
N LYS A 109 1.24 18.30 16.69
CA LYS A 109 0.75 18.83 17.09
C LYS A 109 0.15 19.02 17.09
N GLY A 110 0.12 18.83 16.94
CA GLY A 110 -0.59 18.80 16.82
C GLY A 110 -1.09 18.82 16.71
N SER A 111 -1.10 18.65 16.64
CA SER A 111 -1.67 18.47 16.54
C SER A 111 -2.26 18.55 16.72
N SER A 112 -2.43 18.57 16.72
CA SER A 112 -3.03 18.54 16.85
C SER A 112 -3.72 18.90 16.92
N ARG A 113 -4.03 19.12 16.79
CA ARG A 113 -4.73 19.31 16.86
C ARG A 113 -5.33 19.44 17.05
N SER A 114 -5.57 19.55 16.95
CA SER A 114 -5.93 19.38 17.25
C SER A 114 -6.21 19.46 17.43
#